data_aacac87e9c5b430c17bbef8bce3514d6
#
_entry.id   aacac87e9c5b430c17bbef8bce3514d6
#
_cell.length_a   1.000
_cell.length_b   1.000
_cell.length_c   1.000
_cell.angle_alpha   90.00
_cell.angle_beta   90.00
_cell.angle_gamma   90.00
#
_symmetry.space_group_name_H-M   'P 1'
#
loop_
_entity.id
_entity.type
_entity.pdbx_description
1 polymer ?
#
loop_
_entity_poly.entity_id
_entity_poly.type
_entity_poly.pdbx_seq_one_letter_code
_entity_poly.pdbx_strand_id
1 'polypeptide(L)'
;TLWQRPLVTIKIGGQLKEALLDTGADDTVLEEXDLPGRWKPKMIGGIGGFIKVRQYDQIQVEICGHKAIGTVLVGPTPVNIIGRNLLTQIGCTLNFXXXXXXXXXXXXXXXXXXXXXXXXXXXXXXXXXXXXXCTEMEKEGKISKIGPENPYNTPIFAIKKKDSTKWRKLVDFRELNKRTQDFWEVQLGIPHPAGLKKKKSVTVLDVGDAYFSIPLXEDFRKYTAFTIPSINNETPGIRYQYNVLPQGWKGSPAIFQSSMTKILEPXRKQNPDIVIYQYMDDLYVGSDLEIGQHRTKIEELRQHLLKWGLTTPDKKHQKEPPFLWMGYEL
;
A
#
# COMPACT_ATOMS: atom_id res chain seq x y z
N THR A 1 2.88 12.66 -20.95
CA THR A 1 2.74 13.98 -20.37
C THR A 1 1.28 14.29 -20.08
N LEU A 2 1.06 15.25 -19.22
CA LEU A 2 -0.31 15.61 -18.87
C LEU A 2 -0.97 16.50 -19.92
N TRP A 3 -0.25 16.89 -20.97
CA TRP A 3 -0.86 17.65 -22.06
C TRP A 3 -1.78 16.78 -22.90
N GLN A 4 -1.61 15.48 -22.87
CA GLN A 4 -2.40 14.58 -23.66
C GLN A 4 -3.26 13.71 -22.78
N ARG A 5 -4.43 13.32 -23.29
CA ARG A 5 -5.28 12.40 -22.56
C ARG A 5 -4.62 11.03 -22.54
N PRO A 6 -4.72 10.30 -21.42
CA PRO A 6 -4.12 8.96 -21.36
C PRO A 6 -5.02 7.92 -22.06
N LEU A 7 -5.03 7.99 -23.38
CA LEU A 7 -5.79 7.06 -24.21
C LEU A 7 -4.92 5.88 -24.59
N VAL A 8 -5.44 4.69 -24.45
CA VAL A 8 -4.71 3.47 -24.79
C VAL A 8 -5.62 2.55 -25.58
N THR A 9 -5.02 1.62 -26.28
CA THR A 9 -5.78 0.60 -26.99
C THR A 9 -6.02 -0.57 -26.05
N ILE A 10 -7.28 -1.00 -25.95
CA ILE A 10 -7.64 -2.17 -25.16
C ILE A 10 -8.20 -3.23 -26.10
N LYS A 11 -8.14 -4.47 -25.64
CA LYS A 11 -8.73 -5.58 -26.39
C LYS A 11 -9.81 -6.21 -25.53
N ILE A 12 -11.01 -6.25 -26.04
CA ILE A 12 -12.14 -6.79 -25.30
C ILE A 12 -13.10 -7.45 -26.27
N GLY A 13 -13.50 -8.68 -25.95
CA GLY A 13 -14.38 -9.44 -26.81
C GLY A 13 -13.84 -9.61 -28.21
N GLY A 14 -12.53 -9.72 -28.35
CA GLY A 14 -11.91 -9.87 -29.66
C GLY A 14 -11.79 -8.59 -30.46
N GLN A 15 -12.19 -7.46 -29.93
CA GLN A 15 -12.16 -6.19 -30.62
C GLN A 15 -11.16 -5.24 -29.98
N LEU A 16 -10.55 -4.39 -30.81
CA LEU A 16 -9.68 -3.33 -30.32
C LEU A 16 -10.46 -2.05 -30.20
N LYS A 17 -10.31 -1.39 -29.06
CA LYS A 17 -10.98 -0.12 -28.81
C LYS A 17 -10.02 0.81 -28.14
N GLU A 18 -10.28 2.11 -28.27
CA GLU A 18 -9.51 3.12 -27.57
C GLU A 18 -10.25 3.45 -26.29
N ALA A 19 -9.53 3.60 -25.19
CA ALA A 19 -10.14 3.91 -23.91
C ALA A 19 -9.26 4.83 -23.11
N LEU A 20 -9.89 5.61 -22.24
CA LEU A 20 -9.21 6.55 -21.36
C LEU A 20 -8.92 5.87 -20.03
N LEU A 21 -7.68 5.94 -19.59
CA LEU A 21 -7.34 5.47 -18.25
C LEU A 21 -7.75 6.55 -17.26
N ASP A 22 -8.73 6.25 -16.42
CA ASP A 22 -9.35 7.28 -15.58
C ASP A 22 -9.29 6.87 -14.12
N THR A 23 -8.30 7.37 -13.40
CA THR A 23 -8.15 7.03 -11.98
C THR A 23 -9.23 7.67 -11.12
N GLY A 24 -9.98 8.63 -11.66
CA GLY A 24 -11.08 9.20 -10.92
C GLY A 24 -12.39 8.43 -11.05
N ALA A 25 -12.42 7.37 -11.85
CA ALA A 25 -13.62 6.57 -12.04
C ALA A 25 -13.52 5.27 -11.27
N ASP A 26 -14.59 4.95 -10.54
CA ASP A 26 -14.62 3.66 -9.84
C ASP A 26 -14.76 2.51 -10.83
N ASP A 27 -15.58 2.71 -11.85
CA ASP A 27 -16.00 1.63 -12.73
C ASP A 27 -15.46 1.82 -14.13
N THR A 28 -15.48 0.71 -14.89
CA THR A 28 -15.11 0.71 -16.29
C THR A 28 -16.40 0.76 -17.10
N VAL A 29 -16.51 1.75 -17.99
CA VAL A 29 -17.71 1.99 -18.77
C VAL A 29 -17.33 2.13 -20.22
N LEU A 30 -17.92 1.30 -21.08
CA LEU A 30 -17.63 1.31 -22.51
C LEU A 30 -18.87 1.70 -23.30
N GLU A 31 -18.64 2.32 -24.46
CA GLU A 31 -19.72 2.58 -25.38
C GLU A 31 -20.28 1.27 -25.89
N GLU A 32 -21.45 1.38 -26.47
CA GLU A 32 -22.14 0.16 -26.91
C GLU A 32 -21.22 -0.84 -27.56
N UNK A 33 -21.34 -1.98 -27.09
CA UNK A 33 -20.59 -3.04 -27.62
C UNK A 33 -21.37 -4.27 -27.28
N ASP A 34 -21.13 -5.36 -27.95
CA ASP A 34 -21.74 -6.62 -27.59
C ASP A 34 -20.72 -7.47 -26.86
N LEU A 35 -20.99 -7.82 -25.65
CA LEU A 35 -20.13 -8.69 -24.86
C LEU A 35 -20.81 -10.00 -24.59
N PRO A 36 -20.05 -11.09 -24.42
CA PRO A 36 -20.65 -12.37 -24.14
C PRO A 36 -21.22 -12.45 -22.74
N GLY A 37 -22.24 -13.26 -22.59
CA GLY A 37 -22.75 -13.59 -21.28
C GLY A 37 -23.93 -12.76 -20.86
N ARG A 38 -24.34 -13.00 -19.65
CA ARG A 38 -25.49 -12.31 -19.09
C ARG A 38 -25.13 -10.96 -18.57
N TRP A 39 -26.12 -10.10 -18.51
CA TRP A 39 -25.91 -8.76 -17.95
C TRP A 39 -27.13 -8.41 -17.11
N LYS A 40 -26.97 -7.41 -16.27
CA LYS A 40 -28.10 -6.88 -15.51
C LYS A 40 -28.08 -5.36 -15.59
N PRO A 41 -29.25 -4.73 -15.48
CA PRO A 41 -29.28 -3.28 -15.59
C PRO A 41 -28.71 -2.61 -14.35
N LYS A 42 -28.12 -1.45 -14.55
CA LYS A 42 -27.56 -0.68 -13.45
C LYS A 42 -27.63 0.80 -13.81
N MET A 43 -27.78 1.64 -12.80
CA MET A 43 -27.71 3.09 -12.98
C MET A 43 -26.39 3.56 -12.36
N ILE A 44 -25.64 4.36 -13.11
CA ILE A 44 -24.42 4.93 -12.58
C ILE A 44 -24.49 6.44 -12.74
N GLY A 45 -23.84 7.15 -11.81
CA GLY A 45 -23.89 8.60 -11.78
C GLY A 45 -22.55 9.22 -11.95
N GLY A 46 -22.54 10.38 -12.56
CA GLY A 46 -21.38 11.21 -12.69
C GLY A 46 -21.81 12.64 -12.58
N ILE A 47 -20.92 13.55 -12.96
CA ILE A 47 -21.22 14.96 -12.81
C ILE A 47 -22.44 15.37 -13.62
N GLY A 48 -22.62 14.80 -14.77
CA GLY A 48 -23.74 15.17 -15.62
C GLY A 48 -25.05 14.49 -15.33
N GLY A 49 -25.12 13.66 -14.28
CA GLY A 49 -26.35 12.94 -13.95
C GLY A 49 -26.14 11.45 -14.03
N PHE A 50 -27.24 10.71 -14.10
CA PHE A 50 -27.21 9.26 -14.11
C PHE A 50 -27.46 8.71 -15.50
N ILE A 51 -26.81 7.62 -15.83
CA ILE A 51 -27.09 6.90 -17.06
C ILE A 51 -27.39 5.45 -16.74
N LYS A 52 -28.14 4.83 -17.64
CA LYS A 52 -28.50 3.43 -17.52
C LYS A 52 -27.50 2.60 -18.32
N VAL A 53 -26.95 1.58 -17.71
CA VAL A 53 -25.94 0.75 -18.35
C VAL A 53 -26.27 -0.71 -18.15
N ARG A 54 -25.60 -1.55 -18.93
CA ARG A 54 -25.67 -2.99 -18.75
C ARG A 54 -24.41 -3.45 -18.04
N GLN A 55 -24.56 -4.19 -16.97
CA GLN A 55 -23.42 -4.66 -16.17
C GLN A 55 -23.09 -6.11 -16.57
N TYR A 56 -21.89 -6.29 -17.09
CA TYR A 56 -21.35 -7.61 -17.40
C TYR A 56 -20.25 -7.92 -16.39
N ASP A 57 -20.29 -9.11 -15.79
CA ASP A 57 -19.29 -9.49 -14.80
C ASP A 57 -18.25 -10.42 -15.40
N GLN A 58 -17.07 -10.39 -14.82
CA GLN A 58 -15.98 -11.30 -15.20
C GLN A 58 -15.64 -11.26 -16.68
N ILE A 59 -15.47 -10.09 -17.20
CA ILE A 59 -15.08 -9.88 -18.59
C ILE A 59 -13.57 -9.67 -18.65
N GLN A 60 -12.93 -10.38 -19.58
CA GLN A 60 -11.49 -10.22 -19.76
C GLN A 60 -11.21 -9.02 -20.64
N VAL A 61 -10.31 -8.17 -20.19
CA VAL A 61 -9.90 -6.99 -20.94
C VAL A 61 -8.38 -6.95 -20.92
N GLU A 62 -7.78 -6.78 -22.07
CA GLU A 62 -6.33 -6.62 -22.15
C GLU A 62 -6.02 -5.13 -22.33
N ILE A 63 -5.22 -4.59 -21.42
CA ILE A 63 -4.93 -3.17 -21.37
C ILE A 63 -3.42 -3.00 -21.38
N CYS A 64 -2.89 -2.39 -22.44
CA CYS A 64 -1.43 -2.20 -22.54
C CYS A 64 -0.67 -3.51 -22.35
N GLY A 65 -1.19 -4.59 -22.89
CA GLY A 65 -0.54 -5.88 -22.77
C GLY A 65 -0.75 -6.62 -21.48
N HIS A 66 -1.52 -6.03 -20.57
CA HIS A 66 -1.81 -6.64 -19.27
C HIS A 66 -3.26 -7.13 -19.26
N LYS A 67 -3.46 -8.34 -18.78
CA LYS A 67 -4.80 -8.91 -18.75
C LYS A 67 -5.47 -8.66 -17.41
N ALA A 68 -6.72 -8.27 -17.48
CA ALA A 68 -7.56 -8.07 -16.30
C ALA A 68 -8.90 -8.74 -16.53
N ILE A 69 -9.55 -9.13 -15.45
CA ILE A 69 -10.89 -9.73 -15.54
C ILE A 69 -11.74 -9.05 -14.49
N GLY A 70 -12.83 -8.45 -14.92
CA GLY A 70 -13.70 -7.78 -13.97
C GLY A 70 -14.98 -7.29 -14.60
N THR A 71 -15.66 -6.46 -13.86
CA THR A 71 -16.95 -5.93 -14.29
C THR A 71 -16.75 -4.82 -15.33
N VAL A 72 -17.53 -4.92 -16.40
CA VAL A 72 -17.54 -3.91 -17.45
C VAL A 72 -18.98 -3.45 -17.64
N LEU A 73 -19.19 -2.16 -17.58
CA LEU A 73 -20.49 -1.55 -17.80
C LEU A 73 -20.54 -1.02 -19.23
N VAL A 74 -21.67 -1.21 -19.89
CA VAL A 74 -21.83 -0.80 -21.26
C VAL A 74 -23.03 0.14 -21.38
N GLY A 75 -22.82 1.30 -21.92
CA GLY A 75 -23.89 2.27 -22.04
C GLY A 75 -23.46 3.55 -22.73
N PRO A 76 -24.31 4.55 -22.69
CA PRO A 76 -24.07 5.79 -23.47
C PRO A 76 -23.06 6.72 -22.80
N THR A 77 -21.82 6.30 -22.79
CA THR A 77 -20.74 7.14 -22.30
C THR A 77 -20.11 7.87 -23.46
N PRO A 78 -19.69 9.12 -23.30
CA PRO A 78 -19.03 9.82 -24.39
C PRO A 78 -17.65 9.30 -24.73
N VAL A 79 -17.04 8.56 -23.82
CA VAL A 79 -15.71 8.01 -24.05
C VAL A 79 -15.59 6.70 -23.27
N ASN A 80 -14.89 5.74 -23.86
CA ASN A 80 -14.59 4.50 -23.14
C ASN A 80 -13.67 4.81 -21.98
N ILE A 81 -14.04 4.34 -20.80
CA ILE A 81 -13.32 4.64 -19.57
C ILE A 81 -12.89 3.35 -18.87
N ILE A 82 -11.60 3.25 -18.58
CA ILE A 82 -11.10 2.18 -17.73
C ILE A 82 -10.96 2.74 -16.32
N GLY A 83 -11.74 2.23 -15.40
CA GLY A 83 -11.76 2.72 -14.04
C GLY A 83 -10.89 1.91 -13.11
N ARG A 84 -10.94 2.28 -11.83
CA ARG A 84 -10.03 1.68 -10.86
C ARG A 84 -10.23 0.19 -10.68
N ASN A 85 -11.43 -0.31 -10.94
CA ASN A 85 -11.65 -1.76 -10.78
C ASN A 85 -10.72 -2.59 -11.67
N LEU A 86 -10.35 -2.09 -12.84
CA LEU A 86 -9.41 -2.79 -13.70
C LEU A 86 -7.99 -2.22 -13.60
N LEU A 87 -7.87 -0.93 -13.35
CA LEU A 87 -6.53 -0.32 -13.23
C LEU A 87 -5.72 -0.96 -12.11
N THR A 88 -6.37 -1.29 -10.99
CA THR A 88 -5.65 -1.96 -9.91
C THR A 88 -5.14 -3.32 -10.34
N GLN A 89 -5.91 -4.04 -11.14
CA GLN A 89 -5.50 -5.37 -11.56
C GLN A 89 -4.27 -5.36 -12.45
N ILE A 90 -4.09 -4.31 -13.23
CA ILE A 90 -2.91 -4.25 -14.11
C ILE A 90 -1.75 -3.51 -13.45
N GLY A 91 -1.89 -3.16 -12.19
CA GLY A 91 -0.79 -2.53 -11.47
C GLY A 91 -0.57 -1.06 -11.82
N CYS A 92 -1.63 -0.39 -12.22
CA CYS A 92 -1.52 1.03 -12.57
C CYS A 92 -1.28 1.86 -11.32
N THR A 93 -0.35 2.80 -11.40
CA THR A 93 -0.03 3.68 -10.27
C THR A 93 0.05 5.12 -10.72
N LEU A 94 -0.15 6.01 -9.75
CA LEU A 94 0.12 7.44 -9.94
C LEU A 94 1.43 7.75 -9.22
N ASN A 95 2.34 8.40 -9.93
CA ASN A 95 3.65 8.63 -9.32
C ASN A 95 3.98 10.12 -9.35
N PHE A 96 4.17 10.47 -8.22
CA PHE A 96 4.56 11.88 -8.08
C PHE A 96 6.01 11.94 -7.67
N UNK A 97 7.16 13.13 -8.26
CA UNK A 97 8.48 13.26 -7.88
C UNK A 97 9.23 12.02 -7.99
N UNK A 98 8.57 11.50 -8.64
CA UNK A 98 8.96 10.25 -8.77
C UNK A 98 10.32 9.91 -8.96
N UNK A 99 10.88 10.59 -9.02
CA UNK A 99 12.19 10.27 -9.20
C UNK A 99 12.78 9.30 -8.28
N UNK A 100 12.52 9.41 -7.46
CA UNK A 100 13.21 8.68 -6.48
C UNK A 100 12.70 7.32 -6.24
N UNK A 101 11.73 7.27 -6.41
CA UNK A 101 11.12 6.09 -5.96
C UNK A 101 11.42 4.87 -6.73
N UNK A 102 11.51 4.99 -7.65
CA UNK A 102 11.64 3.87 -8.48
C UNK A 102 12.96 3.25 -8.43
N UNK A 103 13.61 3.81 -8.26
CA UNK A 103 14.92 3.31 -8.36
C UNK A 103 15.47 2.67 -7.15
N UNK A 104 14.93 2.85 -6.47
CA UNK A 104 15.43 2.44 -5.25
C UNK A 104 15.37 0.97 -4.98
N UNK A 105 14.84 0.47 -5.53
CA UNK A 105 14.77 -0.89 -5.26
C UNK A 105 16.01 -1.64 -5.67
N UNK A 106 16.64 -1.08 -6.02
CA UNK A 106 17.80 -1.71 -6.40
C UNK A 106 18.58 -2.18 -5.27
N UNK A 107 18.01 -2.42 -4.61
CA UNK A 107 18.63 -2.95 -3.52
C UNK A 107 19.58 -3.98 -3.91
N UNK A 108 20.36 -3.84 -3.60
CA UNK A 108 21.31 -4.82 -3.73
C UNK A 108 20.81 -6.00 -3.09
N UNK A 109 20.22 -6.45 -3.68
CA UNK A 109 19.77 -7.64 -3.19
C UNK A 109 20.88 -8.50 -2.85
N UNK A 110 21.19 -8.24 -1.96
CA UNK A 110 22.21 -9.03 -1.44
C UNK A 110 21.72 -10.40 -1.46
N UNK A 111 22.16 -11.04 -1.88
CA UNK A 111 21.91 -12.39 -1.93
C UNK A 111 20.93 -12.75 -0.84
N UNK A 112 20.07 -12.51 -1.03
CA UNK A 112 19.09 -12.99 -0.13
C UNK A 112 19.01 -14.49 -0.22
N UNK A 113 19.70 -14.94 0.30
CA UNK A 113 19.76 -16.36 0.38
C UNK A 113 18.42 -16.81 0.94
N UNK A 114 18.15 -17.71 0.81
CA UNK A 114 16.90 -18.27 1.10
C UNK A 114 16.50 -17.93 2.54
N UNK A 115 15.79 -17.34 2.64
CA UNK A 115 15.23 -17.10 3.90
C UNK A 115 13.99 -17.93 3.98
N UNK A 116 14.11 -18.79 4.30
CA UNK A 116 13.05 -19.72 4.44
C UNK A 116 12.70 -19.78 5.90
N UNK A 117 12.10 -19.05 6.24
CA UNK A 117 11.64 -19.03 7.61
C UNK A 117 10.33 -19.82 7.65
N UNK A 118 10.26 -20.43 8.57
CA UNK A 118 9.14 -21.32 8.71
C UNK A 118 7.97 -20.50 9.15
N UNK A 119 6.98 -20.89 8.80
CA UNK A 119 5.78 -20.23 9.21
C UNK A 119 5.34 -20.82 10.51
N UNK A 120 4.91 -20.13 11.25
CA UNK A 120 4.45 -20.59 12.53
C UNK A 120 3.06 -21.12 12.33
N UNK A 121 2.79 -21.89 13.13
CA UNK A 121 1.49 -22.53 13.06
C UNK A 121 0.49 -21.48 13.52
N UNK A 122 -0.44 -21.40 12.90
CA UNK A 122 -1.47 -20.43 13.21
C UNK A 122 -2.75 -21.14 13.51
N UNK A 123 -3.38 -20.67 14.31
CA UNK A 123 -4.66 -21.24 14.73
C UNK A 123 -5.64 -20.96 13.62
N UNK A 124 -6.68 -21.61 13.65
CA UNK A 124 -7.76 -21.58 12.70
C UNK A 124 -8.37 -20.21 12.57
N UNK A 125 -8.47 -19.61 13.55
CA UNK A 125 -9.04 -18.27 13.55
C UNK A 125 -8.15 -17.28 12.93
N UNK A 126 -6.99 -17.49 13.18
CA UNK A 126 -5.97 -16.63 12.69
C UNK A 126 -5.73 -16.80 11.21
N UNK A 127 -5.84 -17.87 10.79
CA UNK A 127 -5.66 -18.21 9.40
C UNK A 127 -6.79 -17.58 8.57
N UNK A 128 -7.83 -17.63 9.02
CA UNK A 128 -9.02 -17.10 8.35
C UNK A 128 -8.99 -15.58 8.30
N UNK A 129 -8.48 -15.12 9.21
CA UNK A 129 -8.28 -13.67 9.27
C UNK A 129 -7.22 -13.22 8.32
N UNK A 130 -6.22 -13.94 8.26
CA UNK A 130 -5.12 -13.68 7.39
C UNK A 130 -5.50 -13.83 5.93
N UNK A 131 -6.30 -14.71 5.60
CA UNK A 131 -6.81 -14.97 4.30
C UNK A 131 -7.75 -13.84 3.83
N UNK A 132 -8.40 -13.41 4.50
CA UNK A 132 -9.29 -12.32 4.17
C UNK A 132 -8.54 -11.02 3.94
N UNK A 133 -7.59 -10.90 4.66
CA UNK A 133 -6.67 -9.76 4.47
C UNK A 133 -5.94 -9.83 3.15
N CYS A 134 -5.54 -11.00 2.85
CA CYS A 134 -4.78 -11.13 1.59
C CYS A 134 -5.66 -11.02 0.35
N THR A 135 -6.85 -11.53 0.45
CA THR A 135 -7.75 -11.39 -0.70
C THR A 135 -8.00 -9.91 -1.02
N GLU A 136 -8.22 -9.13 -0.02
CA GLU A 136 -8.41 -7.70 -0.25
C GLU A 136 -7.16 -7.06 -0.83
N MET A 137 -6.01 -7.37 -0.28
CA MET A 137 -4.76 -6.80 -0.77
C MET A 137 -4.50 -7.23 -2.22
N GLU A 138 -4.84 -8.45 -2.55
CA GLU A 138 -4.67 -8.92 -3.93
C GLU A 138 -5.59 -8.15 -4.87
N LYS A 139 -6.83 -7.92 -4.46
CA LYS A 139 -7.74 -7.13 -5.27
C LYS A 139 -7.21 -5.74 -5.51
N GLU A 140 -6.57 -5.17 -4.52
CA GLU A 140 -6.04 -3.82 -4.62
C GLU A 140 -4.70 -3.76 -5.34
N GLY A 141 -4.17 -4.89 -5.75
CA GLY A 141 -2.90 -4.92 -6.46
C GLY A 141 -1.66 -4.84 -5.60
N LYS A 142 -1.84 -4.90 -4.28
CA LYS A 142 -0.70 -4.78 -3.37
C LYS A 142 0.14 -6.04 -3.33
N ILE A 143 -0.49 -7.20 -3.50
CA ILE A 143 0.21 -8.48 -3.54
C ILE A 143 -0.32 -9.30 -4.71
N SER A 144 0.46 -10.29 -5.12
CA SER A 144 0.07 -11.22 -6.18
C SER A 144 0.37 -12.63 -5.75
N LYS A 145 -0.44 -13.57 -6.22
CA LYS A 145 -0.14 -14.97 -5.99
C LYS A 145 1.08 -15.38 -6.82
N ILE A 146 1.87 -16.26 -6.26
CA ILE A 146 3.07 -16.75 -6.95
C ILE A 146 3.06 -18.27 -6.92
N GLY A 147 3.87 -18.84 -7.81
CA GLY A 147 3.97 -20.27 -7.90
C GLY A 147 4.98 -20.87 -6.93
N PRO A 148 5.13 -22.17 -6.98
CA PRO A 148 6.00 -22.86 -6.02
C PRO A 148 7.49 -22.72 -6.33
N GLU A 149 7.83 -22.14 -7.46
CA GLU A 149 9.25 -22.02 -7.84
C GLU A 149 10.01 -21.02 -7.00
N ASN A 150 9.32 -20.12 -6.32
CA ASN A 150 10.00 -19.13 -5.49
C ASN A 150 10.45 -19.80 -4.18
N PRO A 151 11.74 -19.81 -3.88
CA PRO A 151 12.20 -20.50 -2.68
C PRO A 151 12.15 -19.69 -1.42
N TYR A 152 11.78 -18.42 -1.50
CA TYR A 152 11.84 -17.53 -0.32
C TYR A 152 10.53 -17.57 0.43
N ASN A 153 10.62 -17.32 1.74
CA ASN A 153 9.42 -17.25 2.55
C ASN A 153 9.68 -16.43 3.80
N THR A 154 8.73 -15.54 4.09
CA THR A 154 8.76 -14.72 5.29
C THR A 154 7.60 -15.12 6.20
N PRO A 155 7.82 -15.26 7.50
CA PRO A 155 6.72 -15.66 8.40
C PRO A 155 5.66 -14.58 8.48
N ILE A 156 4.40 -15.02 8.68
CA ILE A 156 3.33 -14.09 8.88
C ILE A 156 2.54 -14.50 10.11
N PHE A 157 1.99 -13.52 10.79
CA PHE A 157 1.23 -13.71 12.01
C PHE A 157 -0.05 -12.89 11.94
N ALA A 158 -1.05 -13.34 12.66
CA ALA A 158 -2.24 -12.54 12.89
C ALA A 158 -2.16 -11.98 14.29
N ILE A 159 -2.27 -10.68 14.42
CA ILE A 159 -2.21 -10.02 15.71
C ILE A 159 -3.37 -9.07 15.87
N LYS A 160 -3.66 -8.71 17.11
CA LYS A 160 -4.62 -7.68 17.41
C LYS A 160 -3.88 -6.45 17.90
N LYS A 161 -4.27 -5.28 17.41
CA LYS A 161 -3.71 -4.07 17.93
C LYS A 161 -4.29 -3.79 19.31
N LYS A 162 -3.51 -3.06 20.12
CA LYS A 162 -3.99 -2.65 21.43
C LYS A 162 -5.31 -1.90 21.31
N ASP A 163 -6.23 -2.19 22.18
CA ASP A 163 -7.54 -1.54 22.20
C ASP A 163 -8.34 -1.75 20.94
N SER A 164 -8.11 -2.84 20.24
CA SER A 164 -8.88 -3.14 19.05
C SER A 164 -9.32 -4.59 19.08
N THR A 165 -10.50 -4.84 18.54
CA THR A 165 -10.98 -6.20 18.39
C THR A 165 -10.66 -6.77 17.01
N LYS A 166 -10.11 -5.95 16.12
CA LYS A 166 -9.82 -6.42 14.78
C LYS A 166 -8.48 -7.12 14.70
N TRP A 167 -8.45 -8.22 13.99
CA TRP A 167 -7.20 -8.89 13.68
C TRP A 167 -6.52 -8.20 12.52
N ARG A 168 -5.21 -8.17 12.54
CA ARG A 168 -4.46 -7.64 11.41
C ARG A 168 -3.31 -8.55 11.09
N LYS A 169 -2.89 -8.49 9.84
CA LYS A 169 -1.79 -9.30 9.35
C LYS A 169 -0.47 -8.61 9.72
N LEU A 170 0.46 -9.39 10.21
CA LEU A 170 1.82 -8.92 10.45
C LEU A 170 2.77 -9.82 9.70
N VAL A 171 3.55 -9.26 8.80
CA VAL A 171 4.59 -9.99 8.09
C VAL A 171 5.91 -9.69 8.79
N ASP A 172 6.59 -10.73 9.22
CA ASP A 172 7.80 -10.56 10.03
C ASP A 172 9.01 -10.45 9.12
N PHE A 173 9.37 -9.24 8.77
CA PHE A 173 10.49 -8.99 7.87
C PHE A 173 11.83 -8.86 8.58
N ARG A 174 11.94 -9.34 9.82
CA ARG A 174 13.21 -9.20 10.53
C ARG A 174 14.38 -9.83 9.77
N GLU A 175 14.17 -11.00 9.18
CA GLU A 175 15.25 -11.64 8.45
C GLU A 175 15.57 -10.89 7.15
N LEU A 176 14.55 -10.45 6.43
CA LEU A 176 14.80 -9.66 5.23
C LEU A 176 15.47 -8.34 5.57
N ASN A 177 15.08 -7.73 6.69
CA ASN A 177 15.72 -6.49 7.12
C ASN A 177 17.22 -6.69 7.36
N LYS A 178 17.59 -7.81 7.96
CA LYS A 178 19.00 -8.10 8.17
C LYS A 178 19.75 -8.26 6.85
N ARG A 179 19.13 -8.93 5.89
CA ARG A 179 19.78 -9.21 4.63
C ARG A 179 19.86 -8.00 3.71
N THR A 180 19.05 -6.98 3.96
CA THR A 180 19.11 -5.75 3.19
C THR A 180 19.69 -4.59 4.01
N GLN A 181 20.41 -4.89 5.08
CA GLN A 181 20.86 -3.87 6.01
C GLN A 181 21.74 -2.81 5.35
N ASP A 182 22.65 -3.21 4.48
CA ASP A 182 23.53 -2.22 3.84
C ASP A 182 22.72 -1.21 3.03
N PHE A 183 21.67 -1.69 2.37
CA PHE A 183 20.85 -0.81 1.56
C PHE A 183 20.14 0.24 2.40
N TRP A 184 19.38 -0.19 3.42
CA TRP A 184 18.58 0.80 4.13
C TRP A 184 19.42 1.64 5.10
N GLU A 185 20.56 1.14 5.53
CA GLU A 185 21.43 1.98 6.37
C GLU A 185 21.99 3.15 5.57
N VAL A 186 22.40 2.90 4.35
CA VAL A 186 22.89 3.99 3.51
C VAL A 186 21.78 4.99 3.22
N GLN A 187 20.60 4.48 2.90
CA GLN A 187 19.49 5.37 2.55
C GLN A 187 18.96 6.12 3.76
N LEU A 188 18.87 5.43 4.89
CA LEU A 188 18.29 6.07 6.01
C LEU A 188 19.20 6.91 6.85
N GLY A 189 20.29 7.02 6.86
CA GLY A 189 21.23 7.80 7.65
C GLY A 189 20.66 8.95 8.46
N ILE A 190 19.42 8.85 8.93
CA ILE A 190 18.81 9.92 9.68
C ILE A 190 19.14 9.73 11.15
N PRO A 191 19.84 10.66 11.76
CA PRO A 191 20.13 10.50 13.19
C PRO A 191 18.86 10.64 14.00
N HIS A 192 18.78 9.87 15.06
CA HIS A 192 17.68 9.99 15.99
C HIS A 192 17.76 11.36 16.67
N PRO A 193 16.69 12.17 16.64
CA PRO A 193 16.79 13.49 17.24
C PRO A 193 16.89 13.38 18.76
N ALA A 194 17.97 13.91 19.30
CA ALA A 194 18.17 13.83 20.73
C ALA A 194 17.07 14.57 21.49
N GLY A 195 16.54 15.62 20.88
CA GLY A 195 15.51 16.40 21.53
C GLY A 195 14.17 15.71 21.67
N LEU A 196 13.93 14.62 20.94
CA LEU A 196 12.63 13.99 21.01
C LEU A 196 12.31 13.45 22.40
N LYS A 197 13.28 12.81 23.03
CA LYS A 197 13.03 12.23 24.35
C LYS A 197 12.86 13.27 25.44
N LYS A 198 13.25 14.51 25.17
CA LYS A 198 13.09 15.57 26.15
C LYS A 198 11.75 16.30 26.04
N LYS A 199 10.96 15.99 25.06
CA LYS A 199 9.69 16.68 24.87
C LYS A 199 8.66 16.21 25.88
N LYS A 200 7.79 17.13 26.27
CA LYS A 200 6.75 16.80 27.24
C LYS A 200 5.75 15.79 26.72
N SER A 201 5.41 15.86 25.43
CA SER A 201 4.42 14.97 24.85
C SER A 201 4.94 14.45 23.53
N VAL A 202 4.73 13.16 23.29
CA VAL A 202 5.10 12.56 22.02
C VAL A 202 3.90 11.72 21.56
N THR A 203 3.48 11.94 20.32
CA THR A 203 2.42 11.16 19.71
C THR A 203 3.00 10.35 18.56
N VAL A 204 2.56 9.12 18.45
CA VAL A 204 3.01 8.23 17.39
C VAL A 204 1.87 8.08 16.38
N LEU A 205 2.16 8.40 15.13
CA LEU A 205 1.20 8.25 14.05
C LEU A 205 1.63 7.14 13.12
N ASP A 206 0.73 6.23 12.82
CA ASP A 206 1.01 5.13 11.90
C ASP A 206 0.79 5.64 10.48
N VAL A 207 1.85 5.69 9.69
CA VAL A 207 1.77 6.13 8.31
C VAL A 207 2.11 5.00 7.33
N GLY A 208 2.03 3.77 7.79
CA GLY A 208 2.45 2.65 6.97
C GLY A 208 1.65 2.45 5.70
N ASP A 209 0.41 2.92 5.66
CA ASP A 209 -0.37 2.79 4.44
C ASP A 209 0.22 3.57 3.28
N ALA A 210 1.04 4.58 3.56
CA ALA A 210 1.67 5.35 2.49
C ALA A 210 2.57 4.48 1.63
N TYR A 211 3.18 3.45 2.22
CA TYR A 211 4.10 2.59 1.47
C TYR A 211 3.38 1.83 0.36
N PHE A 212 2.10 1.56 0.55
CA PHE A 212 1.35 0.79 -0.44
C PHE A 212 1.12 1.56 -1.73
N SER A 213 1.38 2.85 -1.74
CA SER A 213 1.23 3.64 -2.96
C SER A 213 2.48 3.62 -3.84
N ILE A 214 3.57 3.00 -3.38
CA ILE A 214 4.84 2.99 -4.11
C ILE A 214 5.12 1.58 -4.61
N PRO A 215 5.30 1.39 -5.92
CA PRO A 215 5.61 0.04 -6.41
C PRO A 215 7.01 -0.39 -6.01
N LEU A 216 7.13 -1.69 -5.83
CA LEU A 216 8.40 -2.29 -5.45
C LEU A 216 9.08 -2.80 -6.71
N UNK A 217 10.29 -2.57 -6.80
CA UNK A 217 11.05 -2.99 -7.89
C UNK A 217 10.79 -4.42 -8.14
N GLU A 218 10.50 -4.75 -9.42
CA GLU A 218 10.05 -6.07 -9.79
C GLU A 218 11.05 -7.16 -9.42
N ASP A 219 12.32 -6.92 -9.66
CA ASP A 219 13.34 -7.92 -9.36
C ASP A 219 13.46 -8.23 -7.88
N PHE A 220 12.98 -7.34 -7.02
CA PHE A 220 13.08 -7.56 -5.59
C PHE A 220 11.85 -8.24 -5.01
N ARG A 221 10.75 -8.26 -5.73
CA ARG A 221 9.48 -8.74 -5.17
C ARG A 221 9.56 -10.17 -4.67
N LYS A 222 10.36 -11.00 -5.31
CA LYS A 222 10.47 -12.40 -4.92
C LYS A 222 10.95 -12.58 -3.49
N TYR A 223 11.70 -11.62 -2.97
CA TYR A 223 12.21 -11.74 -1.60
C TYR A 223 11.17 -11.45 -0.55
N THR A 224 10.03 -10.88 -0.94
CA THR A 224 8.97 -10.56 0.01
C THR A 224 7.93 -11.67 0.09
N ALA A 225 8.20 -12.82 -0.47
CA ALA A 225 7.24 -13.92 -0.54
C ALA A 225 6.84 -14.39 0.86
N PHE A 226 5.57 -14.73 0.99
CA PHE A 226 5.05 -15.28 2.24
C PHE A 226 3.94 -16.28 1.92
N THR A 227 3.53 -17.03 2.92
CA THR A 227 2.60 -18.13 2.74
C THR A 227 1.47 -18.02 3.74
N ILE A 228 0.24 -18.16 3.26
CA ILE A 228 -0.92 -18.33 4.12
C ILE A 228 -1.11 -19.83 4.26
N PRO A 229 -0.89 -20.40 5.45
CA PRO A 229 -1.01 -21.84 5.59
C PRO A 229 -2.47 -22.26 5.54
N SER A 230 -2.69 -23.50 5.12
CA SER A 230 -4.01 -24.07 5.18
C SER A 230 -4.33 -24.54 6.60
N ILE A 231 -5.62 -24.78 6.83
CA ILE A 231 -6.03 -25.29 8.14
C ILE A 231 -5.46 -26.68 8.30
N ASN A 232 -4.75 -26.89 9.40
CA ASN A 232 -4.13 -28.19 9.72
C ASN A 232 -3.20 -28.68 8.62
N ASN A 233 -2.72 -27.78 7.79
CA ASN A 233 -1.79 -28.14 6.71
C ASN A 233 -2.37 -29.22 5.79
N GLU A 234 -3.67 -29.21 5.60
CA GLU A 234 -4.30 -30.22 4.78
C GLU A 234 -4.12 -29.97 3.29
N THR A 235 -3.89 -28.73 2.89
CA THR A 235 -3.62 -28.39 1.51
C THR A 235 -2.38 -27.51 1.43
N PRO A 236 -1.79 -27.36 0.26
CA PRO A 236 -0.67 -26.44 0.16
C PRO A 236 -1.10 -25.02 0.48
N GLY A 237 -0.24 -24.31 1.15
CA GLY A 237 -0.51 -22.91 1.46
C GLY A 237 -0.58 -22.06 0.22
N ILE A 238 -1.19 -20.90 0.37
CA ILE A 238 -1.28 -19.94 -0.73
C ILE A 238 -0.09 -19.01 -0.64
N ARG A 239 0.64 -18.89 -1.73
CA ARG A 239 1.86 -18.10 -1.77
C ARG A 239 1.62 -16.77 -2.43
N TYR A 240 2.16 -15.71 -1.82
CA TYR A 240 2.04 -14.35 -2.33
C TYR A 240 3.39 -13.67 -2.30
N GLN A 241 3.51 -12.61 -3.07
CA GLN A 241 4.62 -11.67 -2.95
C GLN A 241 4.08 -10.25 -3.05
N TYR A 242 4.85 -9.30 -2.54
CA TYR A 242 4.43 -7.90 -2.58
C TYR A 242 4.77 -7.27 -3.92
N ASN A 243 3.85 -6.42 -4.39
CA ASN A 243 4.07 -5.59 -5.57
C ASN A 243 4.38 -4.15 -5.19
N VAL A 244 4.21 -3.81 -3.91
CA VAL A 244 4.39 -2.46 -3.40
C VAL A 244 5.31 -2.53 -2.19
N LEU A 245 5.77 -1.38 -1.70
CA LEU A 245 6.64 -1.35 -0.53
C LEU A 245 5.91 -1.97 0.66
N PRO A 246 6.47 -3.01 1.28
CA PRO A 246 5.78 -3.66 2.38
C PRO A 246 5.93 -2.90 3.70
N GLN A 247 4.90 -2.95 4.51
CA GLN A 247 5.02 -2.46 5.86
C GLN A 247 5.94 -3.39 6.66
N GLY A 248 6.76 -2.80 7.51
CA GLY A 248 7.67 -3.58 8.34
C GLY A 248 9.01 -3.91 7.72
N TRP A 249 9.21 -3.60 6.44
CA TRP A 249 10.51 -3.72 5.81
C TRP A 249 11.23 -2.39 5.93
N LYS A 250 12.45 -2.41 6.42
CA LYS A 250 13.18 -1.16 6.66
C LYS A 250 13.51 -0.42 5.38
N GLY A 251 13.49 -1.09 4.25
CA GLY A 251 13.66 -0.42 2.97
C GLY A 251 12.50 0.49 2.60
N SER A 252 11.31 0.21 3.12
CA SER A 252 10.15 1.02 2.74
C SER A 252 10.28 2.47 3.22
N PRO A 253 10.55 2.72 4.51
CA PRO A 253 10.78 4.10 4.91
C PRO A 253 12.02 4.70 4.26
N ALA A 254 13.05 3.89 3.97
CA ALA A 254 14.23 4.42 3.30
C ALA A 254 13.90 4.94 1.92
N ILE A 255 13.11 4.19 1.17
CA ILE A 255 12.72 4.61 -0.17
C ILE A 255 11.76 5.80 -0.13
N PHE A 256 10.85 5.81 0.84
CA PHE A 256 9.84 6.86 0.92
C PHE A 256 10.38 8.14 1.58
N GLN A 257 11.62 8.13 2.07
CA GLN A 257 12.16 9.22 2.88
C GLN A 257 12.11 10.57 2.18
N SER A 258 12.52 10.62 0.92
CA SER A 258 12.53 11.90 0.23
C SER A 258 11.13 12.45 0.03
N SER A 259 10.16 11.59 -0.24
CA SER A 259 8.79 12.02 -0.34
C SER A 259 8.26 12.53 0.98
N MET A 260 8.57 11.81 2.07
CA MET A 260 8.10 12.24 3.38
C MET A 260 8.71 13.58 3.77
N THR A 261 9.99 13.80 3.45
CA THR A 261 10.62 15.07 3.74
C THR A 261 9.89 16.22 3.03
N LYS A 262 9.54 16.01 1.77
CA LYS A 262 8.80 17.04 1.04
C LYS A 262 7.43 17.28 1.63
N ILE A 263 6.75 16.21 2.00
CA ILE A 263 5.40 16.33 2.55
C ILE A 263 5.42 17.09 3.87
N LEU A 264 6.42 16.81 4.71
CA LEU A 264 6.47 17.38 6.04
C LEU A 264 7.05 18.79 6.08
N GLU A 265 7.69 19.25 5.02
CA GLU A 265 8.37 20.54 5.05
C GLU A 265 7.46 21.69 5.48
N PRO A 266 6.28 21.87 4.93
CA PRO A 266 5.42 22.96 5.41
C PRO A 266 5.06 22.86 6.89
N UNK A 267 4.87 21.71 7.29
CA UNK A 267 4.52 21.50 8.63
C UNK A 267 5.62 21.83 9.58
N ARG A 268 6.83 21.54 9.12
CA ARG A 268 8.00 21.88 9.94
C ARG A 268 8.28 23.36 9.94
N LYS A 269 8.14 24.01 8.83
CA LYS A 269 8.38 25.44 8.77
C LYS A 269 7.42 26.23 9.64
N GLN A 270 6.16 25.78 9.68
CA GLN A 270 5.17 26.51 10.47
C GLN A 270 5.29 26.22 11.96
N ASN A 271 5.94 25.12 12.32
CA ASN A 271 6.03 24.69 13.71
C ASN A 271 7.46 24.33 14.06
N PRO A 272 8.36 25.30 14.12
CA PRO A 272 9.78 24.98 14.31
C PRO A 272 10.10 24.34 15.65
N ASP A 273 9.20 24.45 16.63
CA ASP A 273 9.46 23.86 17.95
C ASP A 273 9.03 22.41 18.04
N ILE A 274 8.37 21.88 17.02
CA ILE A 274 7.90 20.51 17.02
C ILE A 274 8.94 19.62 16.36
N VAL A 275 9.20 18.47 16.98
CA VAL A 275 10.15 17.51 16.42
C VAL A 275 9.36 16.39 15.77
N ILE A 276 9.66 16.10 14.51
CA ILE A 276 9.02 15.01 13.79
C ILE A 276 10.11 14.04 13.33
N TYR A 277 9.94 12.77 13.70
CA TYR A 277 10.95 11.75 13.40
C TYR A 277 10.25 10.53 12.80
N GLN A 278 10.74 10.08 11.65
CA GLN A 278 10.19 8.89 11.00
C GLN A 278 11.02 7.66 11.37
N TYR A 279 10.36 6.63 11.87
CA TYR A 279 11.01 5.36 12.15
C TYR A 279 10.07 4.23 11.78
N MET A 280 10.52 3.35 10.89
CA MET A 280 9.72 2.24 10.39
C MET A 280 8.40 2.77 9.81
N ASP A 281 7.29 2.28 10.29
CA ASP A 281 5.98 2.66 9.78
C ASP A 281 5.37 3.84 10.53
N ASP A 282 6.13 4.49 11.39
CA ASP A 282 5.59 5.48 12.31
C ASP A 282 6.24 6.83 12.17
N LEU A 283 5.47 7.87 12.47
CA LEU A 283 5.99 9.21 12.71
C LEU A 283 5.86 9.51 14.18
N TYR A 284 6.94 9.96 14.78
CA TYR A 284 6.97 10.38 16.16
C TYR A 284 6.97 11.90 16.21
N VAL A 285 5.99 12.47 16.88
CA VAL A 285 5.81 13.93 16.90
C VAL A 285 5.87 14.39 18.33
N GLY A 286 6.90 15.16 18.66
CA GLY A 286 7.13 15.63 20.01
C GLY A 286 6.99 17.11 20.13
N SER A 287 6.41 17.57 21.24
CA SER A 287 6.33 19.00 21.53
C SER A 287 6.35 19.24 23.02
N ASP A 288 6.62 20.49 23.40
CA ASP A 288 6.53 20.92 24.79
C ASP A 288 5.28 21.72 25.03
N LEU A 289 4.34 21.68 24.11
CA LEU A 289 3.10 22.41 24.26
C LEU A 289 2.21 21.79 25.33
N GLU A 290 1.30 22.59 25.84
CA GLU A 290 0.26 22.09 26.72
C GLU A 290 -0.51 21.00 25.98
N ILE A 291 -1.05 20.01 26.71
CA ILE A 291 -1.57 18.81 26.08
C ILE A 291 -2.67 19.09 25.06
N GLY A 292 -3.54 20.04 25.37
CA GLY A 292 -4.60 20.38 24.41
C GLY A 292 -4.07 21.00 23.14
N GLN A 293 -3.05 21.86 23.27
CA GLN A 293 -2.41 22.44 22.11
C GLN A 293 -1.64 21.40 21.33
N HIS A 294 -1.02 20.44 22.03
CA HIS A 294 -0.32 19.36 21.38
C HIS A 294 -1.28 18.55 20.52
N ARG A 295 -2.42 18.19 21.07
CA ARG A 295 -3.41 17.41 20.31
C ARG A 295 -3.93 18.19 19.11
N THR A 296 -4.08 19.50 19.24
CA THR A 296 -4.51 20.32 18.12
C THR A 296 -3.46 20.27 17.00
N LYS A 297 -2.19 20.37 17.37
CA LYS A 297 -1.13 20.29 16.35
C LYS A 297 -1.06 18.91 15.69
N ILE A 298 -1.31 17.86 16.46
CA ILE A 298 -1.36 16.51 15.89
C ILE A 298 -2.49 16.43 14.86
N GLU A 299 -3.64 17.01 15.19
CA GLU A 299 -4.75 16.96 14.25
C GLU A 299 -4.46 17.79 13.00
N GLU A 300 -3.80 18.93 13.15
CA GLU A 300 -3.38 19.72 11.99
C GLU A 300 -2.43 18.92 11.12
N LEU A 301 -1.50 18.20 11.72
CA LEU A 301 -0.57 17.39 10.96
C LEU A 301 -1.31 16.25 10.26
N ARG A 302 -2.24 15.61 10.93
CA ARG A 302 -3.00 14.54 10.30
C ARG A 302 -3.78 15.05 9.10
N GLN A 303 -4.37 16.24 9.19
CA GLN A 303 -5.09 16.80 8.06
C GLN A 303 -4.13 17.18 6.92
N HIS A 304 -2.95 17.66 7.26
CA HIS A 304 -1.95 17.96 6.26
C HIS A 304 -1.52 16.68 5.52
N LEU A 305 -1.28 15.61 6.27
CA LEU A 305 -0.92 14.34 5.65
C LEU A 305 -2.05 13.82 4.77
N LEU A 306 -3.28 14.02 5.19
CA LEU A 306 -4.42 13.54 4.42
C LEU A 306 -4.51 14.24 3.07
N LYS A 307 -4.09 15.49 2.97
CA LYS A 307 -4.07 16.18 1.70
C LYS A 307 -3.18 15.47 0.68
N TRP A 308 -2.18 14.74 1.16
CA TRP A 308 -1.30 13.97 0.29
C TRP A 308 -1.75 12.53 0.17
N GLY A 309 -2.94 12.20 0.68
CA GLY A 309 -3.44 10.84 0.60
C GLY A 309 -2.91 9.91 1.67
N LEU A 310 -2.23 10.46 2.69
CA LEU A 310 -1.71 9.62 3.76
C LEU A 310 -2.69 9.59 4.90
N THR A 311 -3.36 8.45 5.09
CA THR A 311 -4.28 8.29 6.20
C THR A 311 -3.54 7.86 7.45
N THR A 312 -3.99 8.33 8.57
CA THR A 312 -3.45 7.94 9.86
C THR A 312 -4.59 7.52 10.76
N PRO A 313 -4.40 6.51 11.58
CA PRO A 313 -5.46 6.12 12.51
C PRO A 313 -5.76 7.23 13.49
N ASP A 314 -7.06 7.17 13.89
CA ASP A 314 -7.49 8.15 14.63
C ASP A 314 -7.05 8.01 15.93
N LYS A 315 -6.79 8.14 16.75
CA LYS A 315 -6.57 8.09 17.97
C LYS A 315 -5.58 7.44 18.43
N LYS A 316 -5.14 7.53 19.15
CA LYS A 316 -4.53 6.87 19.81
C LYS A 316 -3.25 6.75 19.71
N HIS A 317 -2.58 6.96 19.73
CA HIS A 317 -1.27 6.64 19.64
C HIS A 317 -0.43 7.63 20.33
N GLN A 318 -0.96 8.31 21.29
CA GLN A 318 -0.11 9.14 22.10
C GLN A 318 0.61 8.26 23.09
N LYS A 319 1.91 8.23 23.08
CA LYS A 319 2.69 7.44 24.00
C LYS A 319 3.59 8.33 24.83
N GLU A 320 3.89 7.87 26.03
CA GLU A 320 4.75 8.64 26.92
C GLU A 320 6.12 8.00 27.00
N PRO A 321 7.18 8.77 27.10
CA PRO A 321 8.51 8.17 27.31
C PRO A 321 8.53 7.32 28.59
N PRO A 322 9.42 6.34 28.69
CA PRO A 322 10.47 6.00 27.73
C PRO A 322 9.97 5.12 26.59
N PHE A 323 10.65 5.22 25.46
CA PHE A 323 10.32 4.44 24.29
C PHE A 323 11.33 3.31 24.18
N LEU A 324 11.07 2.23 24.87
CA LEU A 324 12.01 1.12 24.92
C LEU A 324 12.08 0.35 23.60
N TRP A 325 11.02 0.44 22.81
CA TRP A 325 11.01 -0.27 21.54
C TRP A 325 12.02 0.26 20.54
N MET A 326 12.62 1.39 20.79
CA MET A 326 13.64 1.90 19.87
C MET A 326 15.04 1.40 20.21
N GLY A 327 15.16 0.51 21.17
CA GLY A 327 16.45 -0.04 21.53
C GLY A 327 17.21 0.77 22.56
N TYR A 328 16.63 1.83 23.06
CA TYR A 328 17.20 2.60 24.15
C TYR A 328 16.08 3.35 24.83
N GLU A 329 16.34 3.74 26.05
CA GLU A 329 15.35 4.52 26.78
C GLU A 329 15.36 5.94 26.32
N LEU A 330 14.19 6.47 26.05
CA LEU A 330 14.04 7.87 25.66
C LEU A 330 13.40 8.66 26.78
#